data_405e7e4d6d6e5d06bb0f57da61ca9349
#
_entry.id   405e7e4d6d6e5d06bb0f57da61ca9349
#
_cell.length_a   1.000
_cell.length_b   1.000
_cell.length_c   1.000
_cell.angle_alpha   90.00
_cell.angle_beta   90.00
_cell.angle_gamma   90.00
#
_symmetry.space_group_name_H-M   'P 1'
#
loop_
_entity.id
_entity.type
_entity.pdbx_description
1 polymer ?
#
loop_
_entity_poly.entity_id
_entity_poly.type
_entity_poly.pdbx_seq_one_letter_code
_entity_poly.pdbx_strand_id
1 'polypeptide(L)'
;MNFDRLKKNLIAVIKESQIKLGYESMSFGVNYVTPSLLHMFDGATAEELPELLGEFCEQNKDEFGDITVMKTENGFRLDVPAKGVDYVNSTFDDNDFLVRFINEVRNPKATVDSIVAVFKSFSDNVVVKKINTDEFDYLIYFADGKPDEFWYCIDTEDLGMT
;
A
#
# COMPACT_ATOMS: atom_id res chain seq x y z
N MET A 1 -4.45 -7.10 20.14
CA MET A 1 -4.83 -6.54 18.82
C MET A 1 -3.77 -6.88 17.79
N ASN A 2 -4.18 -7.31 16.62
CA ASN A 2 -3.26 -7.65 15.53
C ASN A 2 -3.00 -6.39 14.66
N PHE A 3 -1.72 -6.00 14.54
CA PHE A 3 -1.30 -4.84 13.76
C PHE A 3 -0.71 -5.20 12.40
N ASP A 4 -0.74 -6.46 12.00
CA ASP A 4 -0.10 -6.92 10.76
C ASP A 4 -0.66 -6.25 9.51
N ARG A 5 -1.97 -6.00 9.48
CA ARG A 5 -2.62 -5.36 8.32
C ARG A 5 -2.16 -3.92 8.15
N LEU A 6 -2.09 -3.15 9.24
CA LEU A 6 -1.58 -1.78 9.18
C LEU A 6 -0.10 -1.77 8.81
N LYS A 7 0.70 -2.66 9.39
CA LYS A 7 2.13 -2.76 9.08
C LYS A 7 2.37 -3.05 7.60
N LYS A 8 1.66 -4.04 7.06
CA LYS A 8 1.75 -4.40 5.62
C LYS A 8 1.32 -3.25 4.73
N ASN A 9 0.24 -2.56 5.10
CA ASN A 9 -0.24 -1.41 4.35
C ASN A 9 0.79 -0.28 4.36
N LEU A 10 1.32 0.07 5.52
CA LEU A 10 2.32 1.13 5.65
C LEU A 10 3.57 0.84 4.82
N ILE A 11 4.08 -0.39 4.89
CA ILE A 11 5.21 -0.83 4.08
C ILE A 11 4.88 -0.70 2.59
N ALA A 12 3.72 -1.15 2.16
CA ALA A 12 3.32 -1.11 0.75
C ALA A 12 3.20 0.32 0.23
N VAL A 13 2.63 1.24 1.00
CA VAL A 13 2.50 2.65 0.63
C VAL A 13 3.87 3.30 0.47
N ILE A 14 4.79 3.05 1.40
CA ILE A 14 6.15 3.60 1.33
C ILE A 14 6.92 2.99 0.13
N LYS A 15 6.81 1.69 -0.09
CA LYS A 15 7.41 1.01 -1.26
C LYS A 15 6.92 1.60 -2.57
N GLU A 16 5.62 1.77 -2.71
CA GLU A 16 5.02 2.36 -3.90
C GLU A 16 5.62 3.74 -4.20
N SER A 17 5.72 4.58 -3.17
CA SER A 17 6.34 5.90 -3.31
C SER A 17 7.80 5.80 -3.74
N GLN A 18 8.58 4.90 -3.16
CA GLN A 18 10.00 4.71 -3.49
C GLN A 18 10.19 4.23 -4.93
N ILE A 19 9.32 3.34 -5.40
CA ILE A 19 9.39 2.83 -6.77
C ILE A 19 9.02 3.93 -7.77
N LYS A 20 7.98 4.71 -7.48
CA LYS A 20 7.48 5.76 -8.39
C LYS A 20 8.33 7.02 -8.41
N LEU A 21 8.81 7.45 -7.25
CA LEU A 21 9.46 8.77 -7.08
C LEU A 21 10.95 8.67 -6.77
N GLY A 22 11.46 7.47 -6.52
CA GLY A 22 12.83 7.24 -6.09
C GLY A 22 12.96 7.20 -4.57
N TYR A 23 13.99 6.51 -4.10
CA TYR A 23 14.30 6.40 -2.68
C TYR A 23 15.13 7.60 -2.22
N GLU A 24 14.69 8.21 -1.12
CA GLU A 24 15.46 9.20 -0.38
C GLU A 24 15.34 8.88 1.11
N SER A 25 16.47 9.00 1.84
CA SER A 25 16.51 8.77 3.30
C SER A 25 15.96 10.01 4.03
N MET A 26 14.63 10.13 4.03
CA MET A 26 13.92 11.23 4.69
C MET A 26 12.58 10.74 5.23
N SER A 27 12.00 11.50 6.15
CA SER A 27 10.70 11.16 6.72
C SER A 27 9.60 11.13 5.65
N PHE A 28 8.59 10.31 5.87
CA PHE A 28 7.46 10.12 4.95
C PHE A 28 6.14 10.10 5.73
N GLY A 29 5.21 10.95 5.33
CA GLY A 29 3.90 11.03 5.97
C GLY A 29 2.83 10.27 5.20
N VAL A 30 2.03 9.47 5.91
CA VAL A 30 0.90 8.73 5.35
C VAL A 30 -0.38 9.14 6.05
N ASN A 31 -1.39 9.51 5.28
CA ASN A 31 -2.71 9.87 5.81
C ASN A 31 -3.64 8.68 5.72
N TYR A 32 -4.28 8.34 6.84
CA TYR A 32 -5.29 7.30 6.91
C TYR A 32 -6.63 7.89 7.32
N VAL A 33 -7.67 7.59 6.56
CA VAL A 33 -9.03 7.93 6.98
C VAL A 33 -9.54 6.92 8.02
N THR A 34 -10.38 7.38 8.93
CA THR A 34 -10.89 6.55 10.03
C THR A 34 -11.51 5.23 9.56
N PRO A 35 -12.37 5.19 8.52
CA PRO A 35 -12.94 3.90 8.07
C PRO A 35 -11.89 2.89 7.63
N SER A 36 -10.81 3.34 7.00
CA SER A 36 -9.72 2.45 6.59
C SER A 36 -8.99 1.84 7.79
N LEU A 37 -8.74 2.64 8.81
CA LEU A 37 -8.12 2.14 10.05
C LEU A 37 -9.02 1.14 10.78
N LEU A 38 -10.32 1.42 10.86
CA LEU A 38 -11.28 0.51 11.48
C LEU A 38 -11.37 -0.83 10.72
N HIS A 39 -11.21 -0.79 9.40
CA HIS A 39 -11.15 -2.01 8.60
C HIS A 39 -9.88 -2.85 8.91
N MET A 40 -8.77 -2.19 9.22
CA MET A 40 -7.52 -2.87 9.56
C MET A 40 -7.48 -3.37 11.01
N PHE A 41 -8.20 -2.72 11.91
CA PHE A 41 -8.32 -3.09 13.33
C PHE A 41 -9.69 -3.71 13.60
N ASP A 42 -9.88 -4.95 13.21
CA ASP A 42 -11.15 -5.67 13.37
C ASP A 42 -11.70 -5.55 14.80
N GLY A 43 -12.95 -5.09 14.89
CA GLY A 43 -13.66 -4.95 16.16
C GLY A 43 -13.33 -3.70 16.97
N ALA A 44 -12.46 -2.83 16.46
CA ALA A 44 -12.13 -1.58 17.13
C ALA A 44 -13.20 -0.51 16.91
N THR A 45 -13.29 0.43 17.84
CA THR A 45 -14.10 1.63 17.71
C THR A 45 -13.22 2.83 17.35
N ALA A 46 -13.82 3.90 16.85
CA ALA A 46 -13.09 5.12 16.51
C ALA A 46 -12.38 5.74 17.74
N GLU A 47 -12.97 5.62 18.90
CA GLU A 47 -12.42 6.15 20.15
C GLU A 47 -11.16 5.41 20.62
N GLU A 48 -11.00 4.16 20.21
CA GLU A 48 -9.84 3.32 20.55
C GLU A 48 -8.64 3.57 19.64
N LEU A 49 -8.83 4.22 18.48
CA LEU A 49 -7.77 4.39 17.48
C LEU A 49 -6.53 5.11 18.00
N PRO A 50 -6.62 6.21 18.78
CA PRO A 50 -5.40 6.86 19.29
C PRO A 50 -4.52 5.93 20.13
N GLU A 51 -5.13 5.12 20.99
CA GLU A 51 -4.41 4.16 21.83
C GLU A 51 -3.82 3.03 20.99
N LEU A 52 -4.60 2.48 20.06
CA LEU A 52 -4.17 1.40 19.17
C LEU A 52 -3.00 1.84 18.27
N LEU A 53 -3.07 3.06 17.73
CA LEU A 53 -1.98 3.61 16.93
C LEU A 53 -0.72 3.84 17.76
N GLY A 54 -0.87 4.27 19.02
CA GLY A 54 0.25 4.38 19.97
C GLY A 54 0.91 3.03 20.22
N GLU A 55 0.13 1.98 20.46
CA GLU A 55 0.65 0.63 20.65
C GLU A 55 1.35 0.12 19.38
N PHE A 56 0.77 0.37 18.22
CA PHE A 56 1.38 0.02 16.93
C PHE A 56 2.76 0.65 16.78
N CYS A 57 2.87 1.95 17.06
CA CYS A 57 4.14 2.67 16.98
C CYS A 57 5.20 2.09 17.94
N GLU A 58 4.80 1.76 19.15
CA GLU A 58 5.71 1.19 20.16
C GLU A 58 6.20 -0.20 19.77
N GLN A 59 5.29 -1.06 19.29
CA GLN A 59 5.65 -2.42 18.88
C GLN A 59 6.56 -2.47 17.66
N ASN A 60 6.52 -1.46 16.80
CA ASN A 60 7.30 -1.41 15.57
C ASN A 60 8.45 -0.40 15.59
N LYS A 61 8.79 0.09 16.77
CA LYS A 61 9.82 1.12 16.97
C LYS A 61 11.21 0.70 16.50
N ASP A 62 11.55 -0.57 16.69
CA ASP A 62 12.87 -1.09 16.29
C ASP A 62 13.08 -1.02 14.78
N GLU A 63 12.02 -1.22 13.99
CA GLU A 63 12.06 -1.22 12.54
C GLU A 63 11.85 0.16 11.95
N PHE A 64 10.81 0.86 12.41
CA PHE A 64 10.39 2.14 11.82
C PHE A 64 10.95 3.37 12.54
N GLY A 65 11.49 3.22 13.74
CA GLY A 65 11.85 4.37 14.58
C GLY A 65 10.63 5.00 15.24
N ASP A 66 10.74 6.26 15.62
CA ASP A 66 9.68 6.97 16.34
C ASP A 66 8.66 7.55 15.33
N ILE A 67 7.61 6.78 15.05
CA ILE A 67 6.49 7.26 14.24
C ILE A 67 5.69 8.29 15.03
N THR A 68 5.43 9.44 14.43
CA THR A 68 4.57 10.47 15.01
C THR A 68 3.15 10.31 14.48
N VAL A 69 2.18 10.27 15.39
CA VAL A 69 0.76 10.17 15.06
C VAL A 69 0.09 11.51 15.29
N MET A 70 -0.58 12.05 14.27
CA MET A 70 -1.32 13.30 14.36
C MET A 70 -2.77 13.07 13.93
N LYS A 71 -3.72 13.58 14.72
CA LYS A 71 -5.12 13.56 14.33
C LYS A 71 -5.39 14.58 13.22
N THR A 72 -6.10 14.14 12.17
CA THR A 72 -6.54 15.01 11.08
C THR A 72 -8.07 15.15 11.12
N GLU A 73 -8.62 15.98 10.24
CA GLU A 73 -10.08 16.16 10.15
C GLU A 73 -10.82 14.85 9.91
N ASN A 74 -10.28 13.98 9.04
CA ASN A 74 -10.95 12.75 8.59
C ASN A 74 -10.30 11.46 9.12
N GLY A 75 -9.24 11.56 9.90
CA GLY A 75 -8.53 10.38 10.37
C GLY A 75 -7.23 10.72 11.10
N PHE A 76 -6.14 10.08 10.67
CA PHE A 76 -4.83 10.23 11.31
C PHE A 76 -3.72 10.29 10.26
N ARG A 77 -2.68 11.07 10.56
CA ARG A 77 -1.45 11.08 9.78
C ARG A 77 -0.35 10.40 10.59
N LEU A 78 0.34 9.46 9.96
CA LEU A 78 1.52 8.82 10.52
C LEU A 78 2.75 9.35 9.80
N ASP A 79 3.63 10.03 10.54
CA ASP A 79 4.92 10.48 10.01
C ASP A 79 5.99 9.47 10.38
N VAL A 80 6.47 8.75 9.38
CA VAL A 80 7.51 7.72 9.52
C VAL A 80 8.87 8.41 9.36
N PRO A 81 9.77 8.29 10.36
CA PRO A 81 11.10 8.92 10.26
C PRO A 81 11.97 8.23 9.21
N ALA A 82 13.09 8.87 8.86
CA ALA A 82 14.03 8.34 7.87
C ALA A 82 14.46 6.90 8.17
N LYS A 83 14.61 6.52 9.45
CA LYS A 83 14.92 5.15 9.85
C LYS A 83 13.91 4.13 9.30
N GLY A 84 12.62 4.44 9.39
CA GLY A 84 11.57 3.57 8.88
C GLY A 84 11.54 3.51 7.36
N VAL A 85 11.79 4.63 6.71
CA VAL A 85 11.91 4.68 5.24
C VAL A 85 13.09 3.84 4.76
N ASP A 86 14.23 3.92 5.44
CA ASP A 86 15.42 3.10 5.15
C ASP A 86 15.13 1.61 5.40
N TYR A 87 14.41 1.27 6.46
CA TYR A 87 14.00 -0.10 6.72
C TYR A 87 13.17 -0.67 5.56
N VAL A 88 12.16 0.08 5.09
CA VAL A 88 11.33 -0.36 3.97
C VAL A 88 12.17 -0.54 2.72
N ASN A 89 13.09 0.39 2.43
CA ASN A 89 13.97 0.27 1.27
C ASN A 89 14.85 -1.00 1.35
N SER A 90 15.28 -1.40 2.54
CA SER A 90 16.07 -2.62 2.74
C SER A 90 15.30 -3.92 2.48
N THR A 91 13.97 -3.86 2.47
CA THR A 91 13.10 -5.02 2.22
C THR A 91 12.78 -5.24 0.74
N PHE A 92 13.30 -4.41 -0.16
CA PHE A 92 13.02 -4.53 -1.59
C PHE A 92 13.63 -5.81 -2.17
N ASP A 93 12.82 -6.49 -2.99
CA ASP A 93 13.22 -7.64 -3.81
C ASP A 93 12.69 -7.38 -5.22
N ASP A 94 13.53 -7.59 -6.25
CA ASP A 94 13.15 -7.42 -7.66
C ASP A 94 11.97 -8.33 -8.06
N ASN A 95 11.74 -9.41 -7.31
CA ASN A 95 10.63 -10.32 -7.50
C ASN A 95 9.39 -9.96 -6.66
N ASP A 96 9.43 -8.87 -5.89
CA ASP A 96 8.28 -8.37 -5.14
C ASP A 96 7.14 -8.01 -6.11
N PHE A 97 5.91 -8.41 -5.79
CA PHE A 97 4.74 -8.15 -6.62
C PHE A 97 4.63 -6.66 -6.98
N LEU A 98 4.75 -5.78 -5.98
CA LEU A 98 4.56 -4.34 -6.21
C LEU A 98 5.61 -3.78 -7.16
N VAL A 99 6.86 -4.21 -7.05
CA VAL A 99 7.95 -3.82 -7.96
C VAL A 99 7.61 -4.26 -9.39
N ARG A 100 7.25 -5.51 -9.58
CA ARG A 100 6.91 -6.05 -10.91
C ARG A 100 5.66 -5.41 -11.49
N PHE A 101 4.65 -5.16 -10.67
CA PHE A 101 3.41 -4.52 -11.10
C PHE A 101 3.67 -3.10 -11.60
N ILE A 102 4.38 -2.27 -10.82
CA ILE A 102 4.65 -0.88 -11.20
C ILE A 102 5.55 -0.81 -12.43
N ASN A 103 6.55 -1.68 -12.52
CA ASN A 103 7.40 -1.74 -13.70
C ASN A 103 6.60 -2.09 -14.97
N GLU A 104 5.63 -2.99 -14.87
CA GLU A 104 4.76 -3.33 -16.00
C GLU A 104 3.84 -2.16 -16.38
N VAL A 105 3.26 -1.47 -15.40
CA VAL A 105 2.42 -0.29 -15.66
C VAL A 105 3.20 0.77 -16.45
N ARG A 106 4.48 0.92 -16.16
CA ARG A 106 5.37 1.89 -16.83
C ARG A 106 5.90 1.39 -18.18
N ASN A 107 5.75 0.12 -18.50
CA ASN A 107 6.18 -0.42 -19.78
C ASN A 107 5.38 0.26 -20.92
N PRO A 108 6.04 0.88 -21.92
CA PRO A 108 5.33 1.53 -23.03
C PRO A 108 4.40 0.61 -23.83
N LYS A 109 4.63 -0.71 -23.74
CA LYS A 109 3.81 -1.73 -24.41
C LYS A 109 2.78 -2.37 -23.48
N ALA A 110 2.59 -1.82 -22.27
CA ALA A 110 1.67 -2.39 -21.28
C ALA A 110 0.23 -2.43 -21.81
N THR A 111 -0.44 -3.54 -21.55
CA THR A 111 -1.87 -3.74 -21.82
C THR A 111 -2.52 -4.26 -20.53
N VAL A 112 -3.85 -4.25 -20.50
CA VAL A 112 -4.59 -4.88 -19.38
C VAL A 112 -4.19 -6.35 -19.27
N ASP A 113 -4.06 -7.06 -20.37
CA ASP A 113 -3.65 -8.47 -20.37
C ASP A 113 -2.25 -8.67 -19.79
N SER A 114 -1.30 -7.79 -20.08
CA SER A 114 0.06 -7.86 -19.52
C SER A 114 0.07 -7.58 -18.01
N ILE A 115 -0.77 -6.65 -17.55
CA ILE A 115 -0.95 -6.38 -16.11
C ILE A 115 -1.56 -7.59 -15.41
N VAL A 116 -2.63 -8.17 -15.96
CA VAL A 116 -3.27 -9.38 -15.43
C VAL A 116 -2.28 -10.53 -15.35
N ALA A 117 -1.39 -10.67 -16.34
CA ALA A 117 -0.35 -11.70 -16.34
C ALA A 117 0.61 -11.54 -15.14
N VAL A 118 0.96 -10.31 -14.76
CA VAL A 118 1.76 -10.05 -13.55
C VAL A 118 1.02 -10.54 -12.31
N PHE A 119 -0.25 -10.20 -12.14
CA PHE A 119 -1.06 -10.69 -11.01
C PHE A 119 -1.10 -12.22 -10.97
N LYS A 120 -1.37 -12.85 -12.11
CA LYS A 120 -1.47 -14.32 -12.20
C LYS A 120 -0.15 -15.03 -11.95
N SER A 121 0.98 -14.36 -12.13
CA SER A 121 2.28 -14.95 -11.81
C SER A 121 2.51 -15.08 -10.29
N PHE A 122 1.72 -14.40 -9.47
CA PHE A 122 1.81 -14.43 -8.01
C PHE A 122 0.69 -15.24 -7.35
N SER A 123 -0.47 -15.36 -7.99
CA SER A 123 -1.60 -16.11 -7.45
C SER A 123 -2.54 -16.57 -8.57
N ASP A 124 -3.17 -17.73 -8.38
CA ASP A 124 -4.24 -18.20 -9.26
C ASP A 124 -5.60 -17.54 -8.92
N ASN A 125 -5.70 -16.88 -7.78
CA ASN A 125 -6.95 -16.28 -7.25
C ASN A 125 -7.07 -14.80 -7.61
N VAL A 126 -6.93 -14.48 -8.89
CA VAL A 126 -7.01 -13.10 -9.39
C VAL A 126 -8.42 -12.83 -9.91
N VAL A 127 -9.00 -11.72 -9.47
CA VAL A 127 -10.30 -11.23 -9.95
C VAL A 127 -10.07 -9.99 -10.81
N VAL A 128 -10.63 -10.00 -12.01
CA VAL A 128 -10.59 -8.86 -12.94
C VAL A 128 -12.02 -8.46 -13.23
N LYS A 129 -12.37 -7.21 -12.94
CA LYS A 129 -13.70 -6.67 -13.22
C LYS A 129 -13.58 -5.43 -14.09
N LYS A 130 -14.37 -5.40 -15.17
CA LYS A 130 -14.51 -4.18 -15.96
C LYS A 130 -15.43 -3.23 -15.20
N ILE A 131 -14.93 -2.03 -14.92
CA ILE A 131 -15.69 -0.96 -14.29
C ILE A 131 -15.77 0.22 -15.26
N ASN A 132 -16.91 0.87 -15.33
CA ASN A 132 -17.09 2.02 -16.22
C ASN A 132 -17.26 3.28 -15.37
N THR A 133 -16.16 3.67 -14.70
CA THR A 133 -16.11 4.95 -14.01
C THR A 133 -15.41 5.98 -14.89
N ASP A 134 -15.57 7.25 -14.58
CA ASP A 134 -14.91 8.33 -15.32
C ASP A 134 -13.39 8.31 -15.17
N GLU A 135 -12.88 7.64 -14.12
CA GLU A 135 -11.45 7.61 -13.80
C GLU A 135 -10.77 6.28 -14.15
N PHE A 136 -11.51 5.15 -14.12
CA PHE A 136 -10.91 3.83 -14.25
C PHE A 136 -11.75 2.90 -15.08
N ASP A 137 -11.09 2.00 -15.84
CA ASP A 137 -11.72 1.01 -16.70
C ASP A 137 -11.80 -0.37 -16.07
N TYR A 138 -10.83 -0.74 -15.22
CA TYR A 138 -10.71 -2.07 -14.65
C TYR A 138 -10.37 -2.02 -13.16
N LEU A 139 -10.87 -3.02 -12.46
CA LEU A 139 -10.53 -3.31 -11.06
C LEU A 139 -9.89 -4.71 -11.00
N ILE A 140 -8.69 -4.81 -10.43
CA ILE A 140 -7.97 -6.07 -10.30
C ILE A 140 -7.57 -6.24 -8.83
N TYR A 141 -7.79 -7.44 -8.30
CA TYR A 141 -7.39 -7.75 -6.94
C TYR A 141 -7.19 -9.26 -6.75
N PHE A 142 -6.53 -9.62 -5.64
CA PHE A 142 -6.36 -11.01 -5.24
C PHE A 142 -7.53 -11.42 -4.35
N ALA A 143 -8.30 -12.43 -4.76
CA ALA A 143 -9.52 -12.85 -4.05
C ALA A 143 -9.23 -13.35 -2.63
N ASP A 144 -8.07 -13.96 -2.42
CA ASP A 144 -7.63 -14.48 -1.12
C ASP A 144 -6.79 -13.47 -0.30
N GLY A 145 -6.59 -12.26 -0.81
CA GLY A 145 -5.80 -11.23 -0.16
C GLY A 145 -4.28 -11.46 -0.17
N LYS A 146 -3.79 -12.34 -1.03
CA LYS A 146 -2.35 -12.66 -1.13
C LYS A 146 -1.83 -12.48 -2.55
N PRO A 147 -0.72 -11.77 -2.76
CA PRO A 147 0.26 -11.25 -1.77
C PRO A 147 -0.18 -10.00 -1.01
N ASP A 148 -1.24 -9.30 -1.42
CA ASP A 148 -1.77 -8.17 -0.68
C ASP A 148 -3.31 -8.10 -0.75
N GLU A 149 -3.90 -7.22 0.05
CA GLU A 149 -5.35 -7.04 0.13
C GLU A 149 -5.83 -5.81 -0.65
N PHE A 150 -4.96 -5.16 -1.43
CA PHE A 150 -5.32 -3.95 -2.16
C PHE A 150 -6.17 -4.26 -3.41
N TRP A 151 -7.01 -3.31 -3.73
CA TRP A 151 -7.75 -3.28 -4.99
C TRP A 151 -7.08 -2.27 -5.91
N TYR A 152 -6.73 -2.71 -7.11
CA TYR A 152 -6.00 -1.91 -8.08
C TYR A 152 -6.95 -1.43 -9.17
N CYS A 153 -7.12 -0.12 -9.25
CA CYS A 153 -7.92 0.53 -10.28
C CYS A 153 -7.02 0.90 -11.46
N ILE A 154 -7.37 0.46 -12.64
CA ILE A 154 -6.55 0.65 -13.84
C ILE A 154 -7.30 1.55 -14.83
N ASP A 155 -6.66 2.62 -15.25
CA ASP A 155 -7.06 3.43 -16.40
C ASP A 155 -6.20 2.99 -17.59
N THR A 156 -6.84 2.47 -18.63
CA THR A 156 -6.13 1.97 -19.82
C THR A 156 -5.46 3.09 -20.61
N GLU A 157 -5.93 4.33 -20.49
CA GLU A 157 -5.31 5.48 -21.11
C GLU A 157 -3.96 5.85 -20.50
N ASP A 158 -3.76 5.52 -19.20
CA ASP A 158 -2.53 5.82 -18.47
C ASP A 158 -1.46 4.71 -18.57
N LEU A 159 -1.80 3.55 -19.16
CA LEU A 159 -0.84 2.45 -19.29
C LEU A 159 0.30 2.82 -20.25
N GLY A 160 1.53 2.59 -19.78
CA GLY A 160 2.75 2.87 -20.55
C GLY A 160 3.15 4.35 -20.57
N MET A 161 2.44 5.21 -19.85
CA MET A 161 2.83 6.61 -19.67
C MET A 161 3.85 6.71 -18.55
N THR A 162 4.96 7.43 -18.77
CA THR A 162 6.03 7.66 -17.80
C THR A 162 5.97 9.09 -17.27
#